data_285ee3ac45f76f113177acd224130bc4
#
_entry.id   285ee3ac45f76f113177acd224130bc4
#
_cell.length_a   1.000
_cell.length_b   1.000
_cell.length_c   1.000
_cell.angle_alpha   90.00
_cell.angle_beta   90.00
_cell.angle_gamma   90.00
#
_symmetry.space_group_name_H-M   'P 1'
#
loop_
_entity.id
_entity.type
_entity.pdbx_description
1 polymer ?
#
loop_
_entity_poly.entity_id
_entity_poly.type
_entity_poly.pdbx_seq_one_letter_code
_entity_poly.pdbx_strand_id
1 'polypeptide(L)'
;ARAVANGVPLSQLKDNKLQELEYTTISEDKLTEDTNLQKKLVRNYLKEKGFKDAKIEREVTRYEDLGELETEAKDALEELKNISREKQEYAKQEYAERQKQLEAQNKQLLGNIQNSIETTEEIIPGLKMNKTVKDNIYATMTQIVDQDSNGTPMNGIMAARAQDPVAFDTVVSYLINITSKNGKPFTDWGKLGKVAKTNAAKDLERALQKGTPIIGKPKTVHKESDGIDPLEGLKYI
;
A
#
# COMPACT_ATOMS: atom_id res chain seq x y z
N ALA A 1 -1.47 17.86 9.22
CA ALA A 1 -0.97 16.55 9.66
C ALA A 1 -1.76 15.37 9.07
N ARG A 2 -3.11 15.34 9.10
CA ARG A 2 -3.91 14.22 8.56
C ARG A 2 -3.79 14.03 7.04
N ALA A 3 -3.69 15.10 6.25
CA ALA A 3 -3.60 15.00 4.79
C ALA A 3 -2.26 14.42 4.29
N VAL A 4 -1.18 14.65 5.04
CA VAL A 4 0.16 14.09 4.76
C VAL A 4 0.24 12.60 5.10
N ALA A 5 -0.41 12.18 6.18
CA ALA A 5 -0.51 10.76 6.54
C ALA A 5 -1.24 9.93 5.47
N ASN A 6 -1.99 10.59 4.60
CA ASN A 6 -2.83 9.99 3.58
C ASN A 6 -2.25 10.10 2.16
N GLY A 7 -0.96 10.41 2.02
CA GLY A 7 -0.23 10.33 0.74
C GLY A 7 -0.42 11.49 -0.23
N VAL A 8 -1.07 12.59 0.19
CA VAL A 8 -1.08 13.82 -0.63
C VAL A 8 0.28 14.49 -0.48
N PRO A 9 1.03 14.76 -1.56
CA PRO A 9 2.32 15.42 -1.48
C PRO A 9 2.19 16.77 -0.77
N LEU A 10 3.03 16.99 0.23
CA LEU A 10 3.07 18.24 1.01
C LEU A 10 3.24 19.48 0.12
N SER A 11 3.91 19.31 -1.03
CA SER A 11 4.09 20.35 -2.04
C SER A 11 2.75 20.81 -2.63
N GLN A 12 1.89 19.88 -3.08
CA GLN A 12 0.58 20.24 -3.66
C GLN A 12 -0.35 20.91 -2.65
N LEU A 13 -0.31 20.47 -1.38
CA LEU A 13 -1.11 21.11 -0.33
C LEU A 13 -0.58 22.48 0.08
N LYS A 14 0.74 22.67 0.04
CA LYS A 14 1.34 23.97 0.34
C LYS A 14 1.10 24.99 -0.76
N ASP A 15 1.27 24.60 -2.02
CA ASP A 15 1.18 25.53 -3.13
C ASP A 15 -0.25 26.07 -3.32
N ASN A 16 -1.25 25.19 -3.29
CA ASN A 16 -2.66 25.61 -3.42
C ASN A 16 -3.14 26.44 -2.21
N LYS A 17 -2.71 26.07 -1.00
CA LYS A 17 -3.12 26.80 0.21
C LYS A 17 -2.37 28.12 0.40
N LEU A 18 -1.13 28.21 -0.06
CA LEU A 18 -0.36 29.45 -0.06
C LEU A 18 -0.92 30.45 -1.08
N GLN A 19 -1.31 29.99 -2.27
CA GLN A 19 -1.94 30.85 -3.28
C GLN A 19 -3.30 31.39 -2.81
N GLU A 20 -4.13 30.55 -2.17
CA GLU A 20 -5.41 31.02 -1.61
C GLU A 20 -5.22 32.04 -0.51
N LEU A 21 -4.30 31.78 0.43
CA LEU A 21 -3.95 32.74 1.49
C LEU A 21 -3.42 34.06 0.90
N GLU A 22 -2.65 34.00 -0.18
CA GLU A 22 -2.13 35.18 -0.85
C GLU A 22 -3.26 36.06 -1.40
N TYR A 23 -4.23 35.46 -2.11
CA TYR A 23 -5.34 36.21 -2.69
C TYR A 23 -6.40 36.67 -1.66
N THR A 24 -6.67 35.89 -0.65
CA THR A 24 -7.66 36.24 0.39
C THR A 24 -7.16 37.31 1.35
N THR A 25 -5.85 37.51 1.48
CA THR A 25 -5.25 38.54 2.34
C THR A 25 -5.11 39.92 1.67
N ILE A 26 -5.38 40.00 0.37
CA ILE A 26 -5.33 41.27 -0.36
C ILE A 26 -6.60 42.04 -0.05
N SER A 27 -6.44 43.21 0.62
CA SER A 27 -7.52 44.16 0.84
C SER A 27 -7.68 45.09 -0.36
N GLU A 28 -8.89 45.66 -0.54
CA GLU A 28 -9.18 46.60 -1.61
C GLU A 28 -8.29 47.85 -1.50
N ASP A 29 -8.02 48.36 -0.30
CA ASP A 29 -7.16 49.52 -0.07
C ASP A 29 -5.74 49.29 -0.62
N LYS A 30 -5.15 48.10 -0.31
CA LYS A 30 -3.85 47.73 -0.86
C LYS A 30 -3.85 47.63 -2.37
N LEU A 31 -4.95 47.15 -2.93
CA LEU A 31 -5.08 46.99 -4.37
C LEU A 31 -5.13 48.34 -5.07
N THR A 32 -5.82 49.34 -4.49
CA THR A 32 -5.93 50.69 -5.04
C THR A 32 -4.59 51.43 -4.98
N GLU A 33 -3.80 51.22 -3.92
CA GLU A 33 -2.54 51.93 -3.70
C GLU A 33 -1.33 51.36 -4.42
N ASP A 34 -1.34 50.03 -4.77
CA ASP A 34 -0.18 49.33 -5.29
C ASP A 34 -0.35 48.88 -6.75
N THR A 35 0.10 49.76 -7.67
CA THR A 35 0.11 49.46 -9.12
C THR A 35 0.90 48.21 -9.49
N ASN A 36 1.97 47.87 -8.74
CA ASN A 36 2.72 46.64 -9.01
C ASN A 36 1.90 45.39 -8.64
N LEU A 37 1.16 45.47 -7.55
CA LEU A 37 0.22 44.42 -7.16
C LEU A 37 -0.89 44.23 -8.21
N GLN A 38 -1.45 45.36 -8.72
CA GLN A 38 -2.44 45.31 -9.80
C GLN A 38 -1.88 44.61 -11.03
N LYS A 39 -0.71 45.01 -11.51
CA LYS A 39 -0.03 44.33 -12.64
C LYS A 39 0.22 42.83 -12.38
N LYS A 40 0.64 42.48 -11.16
CA LYS A 40 0.87 41.08 -10.78
C LYS A 40 -0.41 40.24 -10.86
N LEU A 41 -1.51 40.77 -10.36
CA LEU A 41 -2.81 40.06 -10.37
C LEU A 41 -3.32 39.85 -11.80
N VAL A 42 -3.30 40.89 -12.63
CA VAL A 42 -3.71 40.78 -14.03
C VAL A 42 -2.83 39.77 -14.79
N ARG A 43 -1.49 39.79 -14.58
CA ARG A 43 -0.58 38.80 -15.17
C ARG A 43 -0.93 37.37 -14.75
N ASN A 44 -1.13 37.15 -13.46
CA ASN A 44 -1.47 35.83 -12.93
C ASN A 44 -2.80 35.35 -13.51
N TYR A 45 -3.82 36.17 -13.56
CA TYR A 45 -5.11 35.85 -14.14
C TYR A 45 -5.01 35.47 -15.62
N LEU A 46 -4.34 36.32 -16.43
CA LEU A 46 -4.16 36.06 -17.85
C LEU A 46 -3.33 34.75 -18.08
N LYS A 47 -2.39 34.46 -17.22
CA LYS A 47 -1.62 33.22 -17.25
C LYS A 47 -2.49 32.01 -16.96
N GLU A 48 -3.35 32.07 -15.95
CA GLU A 48 -4.34 31.01 -15.66
C GLU A 48 -5.32 30.79 -16.82
N LYS A 49 -5.68 31.86 -17.56
CA LYS A 49 -6.48 31.76 -18.80
C LYS A 49 -5.67 31.24 -20.01
N GLY A 50 -4.38 30.90 -19.84
CA GLY A 50 -3.55 30.30 -20.88
C GLY A 50 -2.96 31.27 -21.89
N PHE A 51 -2.90 32.58 -21.61
CA PHE A 51 -2.27 33.55 -22.48
C PHE A 51 -0.74 33.40 -22.45
N LYS A 52 -0.11 33.66 -23.58
CA LYS A 52 1.35 33.68 -23.71
C LYS A 52 1.94 34.98 -23.14
N ASP A 53 3.12 34.90 -22.53
CA ASP A 53 3.78 36.02 -21.84
C ASP A 53 3.80 37.31 -22.68
N ALA A 54 4.17 37.23 -23.96
CA ALA A 54 4.19 38.39 -24.83
C ALA A 54 2.79 39.06 -25.06
N LYS A 55 1.71 38.29 -24.94
CA LYS A 55 0.36 38.81 -24.99
C LYS A 55 -0.05 39.43 -23.65
N ILE A 56 0.32 38.78 -22.56
CA ILE A 56 0.08 39.22 -21.19
C ILE A 56 0.68 40.62 -20.99
N GLU A 57 1.94 40.83 -21.33
CA GLU A 57 2.60 42.13 -21.18
C GLU A 57 1.93 43.23 -22.02
N ARG A 58 1.51 42.91 -23.24
CA ARG A 58 0.76 43.89 -24.08
C ARG A 58 -0.58 44.29 -23.47
N GLU A 59 -1.32 43.32 -22.92
CA GLU A 59 -2.61 43.60 -22.28
C GLU A 59 -2.42 44.42 -20.98
N VAL A 60 -1.43 44.08 -20.17
CA VAL A 60 -1.12 44.85 -18.95
C VAL A 60 -0.74 46.28 -19.27
N THR A 61 0.12 46.52 -20.30
CA THR A 61 0.47 47.88 -20.74
C THR A 61 -0.75 48.62 -21.29
N ARG A 62 -1.59 47.95 -22.06
CA ARG A 62 -2.84 48.55 -22.58
C ARG A 62 -3.76 49.00 -21.45
N TYR A 63 -4.00 48.17 -20.42
CA TYR A 63 -4.84 48.55 -19.28
C TYR A 63 -4.23 49.72 -18.48
N GLU A 64 -2.91 49.77 -18.37
CA GLU A 64 -2.22 50.89 -17.73
C GLU A 64 -2.39 52.18 -18.51
N ASP A 65 -2.18 52.14 -19.84
CA ASP A 65 -2.32 53.31 -20.73
C ASP A 65 -3.76 53.85 -20.78
N LEU A 66 -4.75 52.98 -20.64
CA LEU A 66 -6.18 53.34 -20.60
C LEU A 66 -6.66 53.77 -19.20
N GLY A 67 -5.86 53.60 -18.15
CA GLY A 67 -6.27 53.87 -16.77
C GLY A 67 -7.26 52.82 -16.21
N GLU A 68 -7.37 51.67 -16.85
CA GLU A 68 -8.30 50.59 -16.50
C GLU A 68 -7.65 49.50 -15.58
N LEU A 69 -6.35 49.62 -15.29
CA LEU A 69 -5.57 48.60 -14.61
C LEU A 69 -6.13 48.24 -13.21
N GLU A 70 -6.63 49.22 -12.45
CA GLU A 70 -7.22 48.98 -11.13
C GLU A 70 -8.50 48.15 -11.23
N THR A 71 -9.38 48.47 -12.17
CA THR A 71 -10.64 47.76 -12.40
C THR A 71 -10.37 46.33 -12.82
N GLU A 72 -9.50 46.12 -13.81
CA GLU A 72 -9.10 44.79 -14.29
C GLU A 72 -8.40 43.97 -13.19
N ALA A 73 -7.64 44.61 -12.30
CA ALA A 73 -7.00 43.94 -11.18
C ALA A 73 -8.00 43.50 -10.10
N LYS A 74 -9.09 44.23 -9.86
CA LYS A 74 -10.19 43.83 -8.97
C LYS A 74 -10.90 42.59 -9.52
N ASP A 75 -11.25 42.62 -10.81
CA ASP A 75 -11.89 41.50 -11.48
C ASP A 75 -10.98 40.28 -11.53
N ALA A 76 -9.70 40.49 -11.84
CA ALA A 76 -8.68 39.44 -11.80
C ALA A 76 -8.52 38.82 -10.40
N LEU A 77 -8.57 39.63 -9.33
CA LEU A 77 -8.47 39.10 -7.96
C LEU A 77 -9.67 38.25 -7.60
N GLU A 78 -10.89 38.65 -7.97
CA GLU A 78 -12.09 37.84 -7.72
C GLU A 78 -12.05 36.51 -8.48
N GLU A 79 -11.69 36.56 -9.77
CA GLU A 79 -11.55 35.37 -10.59
C GLU A 79 -10.43 34.42 -10.07
N LEU A 80 -9.29 34.94 -9.64
CA LEU A 80 -8.21 34.16 -9.05
C LEU A 80 -8.63 33.49 -7.74
N LYS A 81 -9.43 34.17 -6.91
CA LYS A 81 -10.04 33.57 -5.70
C LYS A 81 -10.96 32.43 -6.07
N ASN A 82 -11.78 32.57 -7.10
CA ASN A 82 -12.69 31.53 -7.58
C ASN A 82 -11.92 30.35 -8.15
N ILE A 83 -10.94 30.59 -9.04
CA ILE A 83 -10.07 29.54 -9.60
C ILE A 83 -9.34 28.78 -8.50
N SER A 84 -8.81 29.48 -7.49
CA SER A 84 -8.13 28.85 -6.37
C SER A 84 -9.07 27.96 -5.56
N ARG A 85 -10.31 28.39 -5.32
CA ARG A 85 -11.34 27.61 -4.63
C ARG A 85 -11.73 26.36 -5.43
N GLU A 86 -11.96 26.51 -6.73
CA GLU A 86 -12.28 25.38 -7.61
C GLU A 86 -11.17 24.33 -7.64
N LYS A 87 -9.91 24.77 -7.76
CA LYS A 87 -8.74 23.87 -7.71
C LYS A 87 -8.67 23.09 -6.39
N GLN A 88 -8.99 23.74 -5.27
CA GLN A 88 -9.02 23.05 -3.96
C GLN A 88 -10.15 22.06 -3.85
N GLU A 89 -11.35 22.42 -4.29
CA GLU A 89 -12.49 21.49 -4.28
C GLU A 89 -12.22 20.28 -5.19
N TYR A 90 -11.66 20.50 -6.37
CA TYR A 90 -11.25 19.42 -7.27
C TYR A 90 -10.20 18.50 -6.60
N ALA A 91 -9.17 19.07 -5.99
CA ALA A 91 -8.14 18.30 -5.29
C ALA A 91 -8.70 17.49 -4.10
N LYS A 92 -9.68 18.06 -3.37
CA LYS A 92 -10.38 17.33 -2.30
C LYS A 92 -11.22 16.18 -2.84
N GLN A 93 -11.93 16.39 -3.94
CA GLN A 93 -12.75 15.35 -4.58
C GLN A 93 -11.87 14.22 -5.11
N GLU A 94 -10.81 14.55 -5.85
CA GLU A 94 -9.85 13.57 -6.36
C GLU A 94 -9.24 12.74 -5.23
N TYR A 95 -8.87 13.40 -4.14
CA TYR A 95 -8.35 12.72 -2.96
C TYR A 95 -9.39 11.78 -2.33
N ALA A 96 -10.63 12.24 -2.15
CA ALA A 96 -11.70 11.41 -1.59
C ALA A 96 -12.02 10.20 -2.47
N GLU A 97 -12.01 10.37 -3.80
CA GLU A 97 -12.19 9.26 -4.74
C GLU A 97 -11.04 8.27 -4.68
N ARG A 98 -9.80 8.75 -4.64
CA ARG A 98 -8.63 7.88 -4.49
C ARG A 98 -8.67 7.06 -3.19
N GLN A 99 -9.08 7.67 -2.08
CA GLN A 99 -9.26 6.97 -0.82
C GLN A 99 -10.33 5.87 -0.92
N LYS A 100 -11.49 6.17 -1.52
CA LYS A 100 -12.54 5.17 -1.75
C LYS A 100 -12.06 4.00 -2.61
N GLN A 101 -11.29 4.29 -3.66
CA GLN A 101 -10.72 3.25 -4.52
C GLN A 101 -9.73 2.37 -3.75
N LEU A 102 -8.84 2.96 -2.94
CA LEU A 102 -7.89 2.21 -2.10
C LEU A 102 -8.61 1.35 -1.07
N GLU A 103 -9.64 1.88 -0.41
CA GLU A 103 -10.46 1.12 0.54
C GLU A 103 -11.18 -0.05 -0.15
N ALA A 104 -11.75 0.18 -1.33
CA ALA A 104 -12.41 -0.87 -2.10
C ALA A 104 -11.42 -1.96 -2.54
N GLN A 105 -10.23 -1.58 -3.02
CA GLN A 105 -9.17 -2.52 -3.40
C GLN A 105 -8.70 -3.33 -2.19
N ASN A 106 -8.47 -2.68 -1.05
CA ASN A 106 -8.07 -3.36 0.18
C ASN A 106 -9.15 -4.34 0.66
N LYS A 107 -10.41 -3.92 0.65
CA LYS A 107 -11.54 -4.80 1.01
C LYS A 107 -11.62 -6.02 0.09
N GLN A 108 -11.46 -5.81 -1.21
CA GLN A 108 -11.44 -6.89 -2.20
C GLN A 108 -10.25 -7.83 -1.97
N LEU A 109 -9.06 -7.29 -1.73
CA LEU A 109 -7.86 -8.08 -1.44
C LEU A 109 -8.06 -8.95 -0.19
N LEU A 110 -8.52 -8.35 0.91
CA LEU A 110 -8.79 -9.08 2.15
C LEU A 110 -9.85 -10.17 1.95
N GLY A 111 -10.92 -9.89 1.21
CA GLY A 111 -11.94 -10.87 0.84
C GLY A 111 -11.38 -12.02 0.01
N ASN A 112 -10.50 -11.74 -0.95
CA ASN A 112 -9.85 -12.75 -1.76
C ASN A 112 -8.91 -13.63 -0.93
N ILE A 113 -8.13 -13.04 0.00
CA ILE A 113 -7.26 -13.77 0.92
C ILE A 113 -8.11 -14.70 1.80
N GLN A 114 -9.14 -14.18 2.43
CA GLN A 114 -10.04 -14.95 3.29
C GLN A 114 -10.67 -16.11 2.52
N ASN A 115 -11.28 -15.86 1.37
CA ASN A 115 -11.91 -16.89 0.55
C ASN A 115 -10.90 -17.96 0.09
N SER A 116 -9.71 -17.55 -0.30
CA SER A 116 -8.66 -18.48 -0.70
C SER A 116 -8.25 -19.42 0.45
N ILE A 117 -8.12 -18.88 1.66
CA ILE A 117 -7.77 -19.66 2.86
C ILE A 117 -8.93 -20.60 3.26
N GLU A 118 -10.15 -20.11 3.25
CA GLU A 118 -11.33 -20.89 3.64
C GLU A 118 -11.60 -22.07 2.70
N THR A 119 -11.45 -21.84 1.39
CA THR A 119 -11.70 -22.86 0.36
C THR A 119 -10.56 -23.87 0.23
N THR A 120 -9.37 -23.56 0.74
CA THR A 120 -8.23 -24.47 0.69
C THR A 120 -8.29 -25.43 1.87
N GLU A 121 -8.46 -26.72 1.60
CA GLU A 121 -8.44 -27.76 2.66
C GLU A 121 -7.02 -28.23 2.96
N GLU A 122 -6.19 -28.35 1.93
CA GLU A 122 -4.81 -28.84 2.01
C GLU A 122 -3.91 -28.00 1.09
N ILE A 123 -2.78 -27.51 1.62
CA ILE A 123 -1.71 -26.91 0.79
C ILE A 123 -0.73 -28.02 0.38
N ILE A 124 -0.34 -28.82 1.34
CA ILE A 124 0.52 -30.00 1.13
C ILE A 124 -0.36 -31.25 1.21
N PRO A 125 -0.34 -32.16 0.22
CA PRO A 125 -1.16 -33.33 0.22
C PRO A 125 -0.99 -34.19 1.49
N GLY A 126 -2.08 -34.44 2.18
CA GLY A 126 -2.12 -35.17 3.44
C GLY A 126 -1.96 -34.30 4.69
N LEU A 127 -1.75 -32.98 4.53
CA LEU A 127 -1.70 -32.03 5.64
C LEU A 127 -2.93 -31.10 5.59
N LYS A 128 -3.96 -31.48 6.35
CA LYS A 128 -5.21 -30.71 6.41
C LYS A 128 -5.02 -29.42 7.23
N MET A 129 -5.56 -28.35 6.71
CA MET A 129 -5.61 -27.06 7.43
C MET A 129 -6.83 -27.05 8.36
N ASN A 130 -6.59 -27.12 9.66
CA ASN A 130 -7.65 -26.89 10.65
C ASN A 130 -7.94 -25.38 10.79
N LYS A 131 -8.99 -25.05 11.55
CA LYS A 131 -9.40 -23.66 11.74
C LYS A 131 -8.28 -22.77 12.29
N THR A 132 -7.56 -23.25 13.29
CA THR A 132 -6.46 -22.50 13.94
C THR A 132 -5.36 -22.16 12.93
N VAL A 133 -4.98 -23.12 12.07
CA VAL A 133 -3.97 -22.88 11.02
C VAL A 133 -4.47 -21.86 10.02
N LYS A 134 -5.73 -21.93 9.59
CA LYS A 134 -6.35 -20.94 8.69
C LYS A 134 -6.36 -19.56 9.30
N ASP A 135 -6.75 -19.44 10.56
CA ASP A 135 -6.80 -18.15 11.30
C ASP A 135 -5.38 -17.57 11.43
N ASN A 136 -4.37 -18.38 11.73
CA ASN A 136 -2.98 -17.94 11.82
C ASN A 136 -2.42 -17.49 10.47
N ILE A 137 -2.71 -18.21 9.38
CA ILE A 137 -2.30 -17.78 8.03
C ILE A 137 -2.93 -16.45 7.69
N TYR A 138 -4.24 -16.28 7.94
CA TYR A 138 -4.93 -15.02 7.70
C TYR A 138 -4.31 -13.87 8.51
N ALA A 139 -4.06 -14.09 9.79
CA ALA A 139 -3.41 -13.11 10.66
C ALA A 139 -2.00 -12.73 10.15
N THR A 140 -1.18 -13.72 9.79
CA THR A 140 0.17 -13.49 9.25
C THR A 140 0.17 -12.67 7.96
N MET A 141 -0.85 -12.86 7.11
CA MET A 141 -0.97 -12.13 5.85
C MET A 141 -1.55 -10.72 6.00
N THR A 142 -2.37 -10.46 7.03
CA THR A 142 -3.18 -9.24 7.09
C THR A 142 -2.93 -8.35 8.30
N GLN A 143 -2.50 -8.91 9.43
CA GLN A 143 -2.24 -8.13 10.63
C GLN A 143 -0.90 -7.39 10.54
N ILE A 144 -0.90 -6.13 10.94
CA ILE A 144 0.32 -5.34 11.06
C ILE A 144 0.98 -5.73 12.38
N VAL A 145 2.21 -6.23 12.29
CA VAL A 145 2.99 -6.70 13.46
C VAL A 145 4.22 -5.85 13.71
N ASP A 146 4.69 -5.06 12.72
CA ASP A 146 5.89 -4.25 12.82
C ASP A 146 5.84 -3.05 11.84
N GLN A 147 6.89 -2.24 11.82
CA GLN A 147 7.10 -1.15 10.86
C GLN A 147 8.56 -1.16 10.39
N ASP A 148 8.78 -0.82 9.12
CA ASP A 148 10.13 -0.64 8.59
C ASP A 148 10.80 0.65 9.08
N SER A 149 12.06 0.87 8.71
CA SER A 149 12.83 2.08 9.07
C SER A 149 12.19 3.40 8.59
N ASN A 150 11.27 3.34 7.65
CA ASN A 150 10.54 4.49 7.12
C ASN A 150 9.15 4.65 7.76
N GLY A 151 8.80 3.78 8.72
CA GLY A 151 7.48 3.73 9.35
C GLY A 151 6.40 3.07 8.51
N THR A 152 6.76 2.30 7.47
CA THR A 152 5.80 1.57 6.64
C THR A 152 5.32 0.33 7.41
N PRO A 153 4.00 0.14 7.57
CA PRO A 153 3.45 -1.02 8.27
C PRO A 153 3.83 -2.34 7.59
N MET A 154 4.25 -3.32 8.38
CA MET A 154 4.61 -4.65 7.91
C MET A 154 3.68 -5.72 8.50
N ASN A 155 3.17 -6.62 7.65
CA ASN A 155 2.49 -7.82 8.09
C ASN A 155 3.52 -8.91 8.49
N GLY A 156 3.06 -10.05 9.03
CA GLY A 156 3.94 -11.12 9.50
C GLY A 156 4.90 -11.66 8.43
N ILE A 157 4.47 -11.73 7.17
CA ILE A 157 5.33 -12.19 6.06
C ILE A 157 6.45 -11.18 5.80
N MET A 158 6.10 -9.89 5.74
CA MET A 158 7.08 -8.82 5.53
C MET A 158 8.06 -8.72 6.68
N ALA A 159 7.59 -8.84 7.91
CA ALA A 159 8.42 -8.85 9.11
C ALA A 159 9.39 -10.05 9.13
N ALA A 160 8.92 -11.25 8.82
CA ALA A 160 9.77 -12.44 8.72
C ALA A 160 10.84 -12.28 7.65
N ARG A 161 10.49 -11.74 6.47
CA ARG A 161 11.47 -11.44 5.42
C ARG A 161 12.48 -10.37 5.85
N ALA A 162 12.05 -9.36 6.61
CA ALA A 162 12.93 -8.28 7.07
C ALA A 162 13.97 -8.73 8.09
N GLN A 163 13.69 -9.78 8.87
CA GLN A 163 14.64 -10.36 9.84
C GLN A 163 15.86 -10.99 9.15
N ASP A 164 15.65 -11.83 8.14
CA ASP A 164 16.71 -12.42 7.32
C ASP A 164 16.24 -12.56 5.87
N PRO A 165 16.41 -11.54 5.04
CA PRO A 165 15.94 -11.55 3.65
C PRO A 165 16.54 -12.67 2.82
N VAL A 166 17.81 -13.01 3.06
CA VAL A 166 18.52 -14.03 2.27
C VAL A 166 18.01 -15.42 2.62
N ALA A 167 17.89 -15.76 3.90
CA ALA A 167 17.34 -17.03 4.33
C ALA A 167 15.89 -17.19 3.88
N PHE A 168 15.06 -16.16 4.07
CA PHE A 168 13.66 -16.17 3.65
C PHE A 168 13.53 -16.41 2.14
N ASP A 169 14.22 -15.61 1.32
CA ASP A 169 14.16 -15.74 -0.14
C ASP A 169 14.74 -17.06 -0.64
N THR A 170 15.75 -17.61 0.05
CA THR A 170 16.30 -18.94 -0.24
C THR A 170 15.27 -20.04 -0.02
N VAL A 171 14.56 -20.02 1.12
CA VAL A 171 13.49 -21.00 1.43
C VAL A 171 12.35 -20.89 0.42
N VAL A 172 11.90 -19.67 0.14
CA VAL A 172 10.81 -19.44 -0.83
C VAL A 172 11.23 -19.91 -2.24
N SER A 173 12.46 -19.59 -2.65
CA SER A 173 13.00 -20.01 -3.96
C SER A 173 13.12 -21.54 -4.05
N TYR A 174 13.55 -22.20 -2.98
CA TYR A 174 13.56 -23.66 -2.91
C TYR A 174 12.17 -24.24 -3.06
N LEU A 175 11.18 -23.74 -2.32
CA LEU A 175 9.80 -24.20 -2.42
C LEU A 175 9.23 -23.98 -3.83
N ILE A 176 9.45 -22.82 -4.42
CA ILE A 176 9.06 -22.55 -5.82
C ILE A 176 9.64 -23.61 -6.76
N ASN A 177 10.93 -23.88 -6.64
CA ASN A 177 11.62 -24.84 -7.53
C ASN A 177 11.06 -26.24 -7.45
N ILE A 178 10.88 -26.77 -6.23
CA ILE A 178 10.45 -28.17 -6.02
C ILE A 178 8.96 -28.38 -6.24
N THR A 179 8.15 -27.32 -6.10
CA THR A 179 6.68 -27.41 -6.26
C THR A 179 6.19 -26.88 -7.60
N SER A 180 7.08 -26.42 -8.48
CA SER A 180 6.68 -25.91 -9.80
C SER A 180 6.43 -27.04 -10.78
N LYS A 181 5.32 -26.95 -11.51
CA LYS A 181 4.97 -27.80 -12.64
C LYS A 181 4.50 -26.94 -13.80
N ASN A 182 5.06 -27.18 -15.00
CA ASN A 182 4.74 -26.42 -16.20
C ASN A 182 4.89 -24.89 -16.03
N GLY A 183 5.93 -24.44 -15.29
CA GLY A 183 6.20 -23.02 -15.04
C GLY A 183 5.28 -22.36 -14.00
N LYS A 184 4.33 -23.09 -13.41
CA LYS A 184 3.46 -22.57 -12.34
C LYS A 184 4.00 -22.97 -10.97
N PRO A 185 4.33 -22.00 -10.09
CA PRO A 185 4.80 -22.30 -8.73
C PRO A 185 3.67 -22.88 -7.85
N PHE A 186 4.05 -23.62 -6.83
CA PHE A 186 3.15 -24.17 -5.80
C PHE A 186 2.02 -25.06 -6.35
N THR A 187 2.27 -25.80 -7.44
CA THR A 187 1.26 -26.66 -8.09
C THR A 187 1.53 -28.14 -7.95
N ASP A 188 2.76 -28.56 -7.60
CA ASP A 188 3.14 -29.98 -7.41
C ASP A 188 3.89 -30.18 -6.09
N TRP A 189 3.16 -30.50 -5.05
CA TRP A 189 3.70 -30.83 -3.72
C TRP A 189 4.13 -32.31 -3.59
N GLY A 190 3.92 -33.12 -4.61
CA GLY A 190 4.20 -34.56 -4.55
C GLY A 190 5.67 -34.89 -4.30
N LYS A 191 6.60 -34.05 -4.75
CA LYS A 191 8.04 -34.23 -4.51
C LYS A 191 8.38 -34.10 -3.02
N LEU A 192 7.80 -33.14 -2.29
CA LEU A 192 7.99 -33.01 -0.84
C LEU A 192 7.47 -34.18 -0.08
N GLY A 193 6.28 -34.70 -0.42
CA GLY A 193 5.72 -35.86 0.19
C GLY A 193 6.55 -37.14 -0.05
N LYS A 194 7.16 -37.26 -1.23
CA LYS A 194 8.08 -38.38 -1.53
C LYS A 194 9.36 -38.30 -0.71
N VAL A 195 9.96 -37.12 -0.58
CA VAL A 195 11.19 -36.93 0.22
C VAL A 195 10.91 -37.24 1.68
N ALA A 196 9.82 -36.74 2.26
CA ALA A 196 9.43 -37.03 3.63
C ALA A 196 9.21 -38.52 3.89
N LYS A 197 8.48 -39.23 3.00
CA LYS A 197 8.26 -40.67 3.09
C LYS A 197 9.57 -41.46 3.00
N THR A 198 10.47 -41.06 2.09
CA THR A 198 11.77 -41.75 1.91
C THR A 198 12.66 -41.55 3.15
N ASN A 199 12.68 -40.36 3.74
CA ASN A 199 13.45 -40.10 4.96
C ASN A 199 12.89 -40.89 6.16
N ALA A 200 11.58 -40.89 6.36
CA ALA A 200 10.93 -41.67 7.40
C ALA A 200 11.19 -43.19 7.25
N ALA A 201 11.16 -43.69 6.01
CA ALA A 201 11.50 -45.11 5.75
C ALA A 201 12.96 -45.41 6.07
N LYS A 202 13.91 -44.56 5.68
CA LYS A 202 15.33 -44.71 6.00
C LYS A 202 15.60 -44.62 7.51
N ASP A 203 14.93 -43.73 8.22
CA ASP A 203 15.08 -43.61 9.67
C ASP A 203 14.51 -44.80 10.41
N LEU A 204 13.38 -45.34 9.94
CA LEU A 204 12.83 -46.60 10.43
C LEU A 204 13.79 -47.80 10.18
N GLU A 205 14.34 -47.87 8.98
CA GLU A 205 15.32 -48.91 8.62
C GLU A 205 16.58 -48.84 9.51
N ARG A 206 17.12 -47.63 9.72
CA ARG A 206 18.25 -47.38 10.64
C ARG A 206 17.92 -47.77 12.08
N ALA A 207 16.69 -47.46 12.56
CA ALA A 207 16.25 -47.83 13.89
C ALA A 207 16.17 -49.36 14.04
N LEU A 208 15.64 -50.06 13.03
CA LEU A 208 15.58 -51.52 12.99
C LEU A 208 16.96 -52.15 12.94
N GLN A 209 17.90 -51.63 12.13
CA GLN A 209 19.28 -52.13 12.04
C GLN A 209 20.07 -51.91 13.33
N LYS A 210 19.78 -50.83 14.10
CA LYS A 210 20.44 -50.57 15.39
C LYS A 210 19.95 -51.44 16.53
N GLY A 211 19.03 -52.38 16.29
CA GLY A 211 18.57 -53.35 17.30
C GLY A 211 17.85 -52.74 18.49
N THR A 212 17.32 -51.53 18.32
CA THR A 212 16.48 -50.91 19.37
C THR A 212 15.16 -51.71 19.42
N PRO A 213 14.83 -52.43 20.49
CA PRO A 213 13.58 -53.15 20.53
C PRO A 213 12.43 -52.16 20.49
N ILE A 214 11.59 -52.27 19.47
CA ILE A 214 10.32 -51.52 19.43
C ILE A 214 9.43 -52.18 20.51
N ILE A 215 9.66 -51.82 21.77
CA ILE A 215 8.75 -52.13 22.87
C ILE A 215 7.66 -51.06 22.85
N GLY A 216 6.78 -51.14 21.89
CA GLY A 216 5.53 -50.45 21.84
C GLY A 216 4.42 -51.47 21.81
N LYS A 217 3.86 -51.85 22.97
CA LYS A 217 2.51 -52.43 22.97
C LYS A 217 1.63 -51.57 22.10
N PRO A 218 0.78 -52.12 21.24
CA PRO A 218 -0.18 -51.32 20.50
C PRO A 218 -1.08 -50.61 21.52
N LYS A 219 -0.81 -49.36 21.80
CA LYS A 219 -1.81 -48.50 22.42
C LYS A 219 -2.94 -48.41 21.40
N THR A 220 -4.08 -48.93 21.79
CA THR A 220 -5.35 -48.65 21.14
C THR A 220 -5.41 -47.12 20.96
N VAL A 221 -5.25 -46.72 19.73
CA VAL A 221 -5.36 -45.29 19.36
C VAL A 221 -6.84 -44.94 19.49
N HIS A 222 -7.19 -44.37 20.63
CA HIS A 222 -8.33 -43.50 20.66
C HIS A 222 -8.05 -42.41 19.60
N LYS A 223 -8.94 -42.33 18.64
CA LYS A 223 -8.96 -41.25 17.65
C LYS A 223 -9.23 -39.93 18.36
N GLU A 224 -8.24 -39.33 18.95
CA GLU A 224 -8.16 -37.89 19.13
C GLU A 224 -7.15 -37.40 18.11
N SER A 225 -7.62 -36.63 17.17
CA SER A 225 -6.84 -36.00 16.11
C SER A 225 -6.02 -34.86 16.72
N ASP A 226 -4.92 -35.20 17.38
CA ASP A 226 -3.92 -34.21 17.73
C ASP A 226 -3.26 -33.77 16.41
N GLY A 227 -3.78 -32.64 15.88
CA GLY A 227 -3.14 -31.97 14.76
C GLY A 227 -1.74 -31.58 15.17
N ILE A 228 -0.75 -32.09 14.46
CA ILE A 228 0.62 -31.57 14.55
C ILE A 228 0.55 -30.09 14.21
N ASP A 229 0.85 -29.23 15.18
CA ASP A 229 0.96 -27.79 14.93
C ASP A 229 2.22 -27.58 14.05
N PRO A 230 2.05 -27.26 12.76
CA PRO A 230 3.19 -27.10 11.85
C PRO A 230 4.03 -25.86 12.17
N LEU A 231 3.63 -25.05 13.15
CA LEU A 231 4.30 -23.83 13.55
C LEU A 231 5.11 -23.97 14.83
N GLU A 232 5.10 -25.14 15.49
CA GLU A 232 5.89 -25.32 16.71
C GLU A 232 7.41 -25.21 16.48
N GLY A 233 7.86 -25.46 15.24
CA GLY A 233 9.25 -25.26 14.81
C GLY A 233 9.62 -23.82 14.44
N LEU A 234 8.65 -22.91 14.30
CA LEU A 234 8.90 -21.51 13.90
C LEU A 234 9.06 -20.54 15.07
N LYS A 235 8.99 -21.04 16.32
CA LYS A 235 9.19 -20.21 17.53
C LYS A 235 10.65 -19.78 17.76
N TYR A 236 11.58 -20.22 16.92
CA TYR A 236 13.01 -19.98 17.10
C TYR A 236 13.74 -19.55 15.80
N ILE A 237 13.05 -18.89 14.89
CA ILE A 237 13.70 -18.20 13.78
C ILE A 237 13.33 -16.71 13.82
#